data_44c4addb9a5fbabe5a1e1bf3993eadff
#
_entry.id   44c4addb9a5fbabe5a1e1bf3993eadff
#
_cell.length_a   1.000
_cell.length_b   1.000
_cell.length_c   1.000
_cell.angle_alpha   90.00
_cell.angle_beta   90.00
_cell.angle_gamma   90.00
#
_symmetry.space_group_name_H-M   'P 1'
#
loop_
_entity.id
_entity.type
_entity.pdbx_description
1 polymer ?
#
loop_
_entity_poly.entity_id
_entity_poly.type
_entity_poly.pdbx_seq_one_letter_code
_entity_poly.pdbx_strand_id
1 'polypeptide(L)'
;MRRLAVIPARYASSRFPAKPLAELRGKCMIMWVYDAVAASALFDRVVVATDDERIERKVRECGGDVMMTSKDCSCGTQRCDEVLATLERAGEYYDLVVNVQGDEPLIKKEQLEDVVSLFENRDCRIATLAKRIECAEDLFSPDCVKVVFAENRAIYFSRSVIPYLRGVEREDYLKYACHYKHIGLYAYRSETLHEIVRLPLSTLEKAESLEQLRWLEKGLCIFIKPTAFESFGVDTPEDLERINRMLE
;
A
#
# COMPACT_ATOMS: atom_id res chain seq x y z
N MET A 1 -5.87 -2.20 21.17
CA MET A 1 -6.12 -2.53 19.75
C MET A 1 -4.90 -3.31 19.26
N ARG A 2 -5.06 -4.61 19.00
CA ARG A 2 -3.99 -5.45 18.45
C ARG A 2 -3.84 -5.20 16.95
N ARG A 3 -2.61 -5.06 16.49
CA ARG A 3 -2.27 -4.63 15.13
C ARG A 3 -1.41 -5.67 14.42
N LEU A 4 -1.81 -6.04 13.22
CA LEU A 4 -1.08 -6.93 12.33
C LEU A 4 -0.57 -6.14 11.12
N ALA A 5 0.72 -6.22 10.81
CA ALA A 5 1.23 -5.78 9.53
C ALA A 5 1.41 -6.98 8.61
N VAL A 6 0.87 -6.91 7.40
CA VAL A 6 1.07 -7.90 6.36
C VAL A 6 1.79 -7.25 5.19
N ILE A 7 2.82 -7.92 4.70
CA ILE A 7 3.67 -7.48 3.59
C ILE A 7 3.49 -8.48 2.43
N PRO A 8 2.54 -8.23 1.50
CA PRO A 8 2.35 -9.10 0.34
C PRO A 8 3.58 -9.12 -0.57
N ALA A 9 4.03 -10.31 -0.96
CA ALA A 9 5.17 -10.49 -1.84
C ALA A 9 4.90 -11.60 -2.86
N ARG A 10 4.96 -11.28 -4.16
CA ARG A 10 4.80 -12.23 -5.26
C ARG A 10 6.10 -12.37 -6.04
N TYR A 11 6.45 -13.62 -6.39
CA TYR A 11 7.61 -13.86 -7.25
C TYR A 11 7.33 -13.49 -8.70
N ALA A 12 6.13 -13.83 -9.18
CA ALA A 12 5.71 -13.57 -10.55
C ALA A 12 5.31 -12.08 -10.71
N SER A 13 6.23 -11.27 -11.20
CA SER A 13 6.01 -9.90 -11.66
C SER A 13 6.40 -9.83 -13.14
N SER A 14 5.53 -9.27 -13.98
CA SER A 14 5.77 -9.18 -15.41
C SER A 14 6.89 -8.19 -15.76
N ARG A 15 7.00 -7.08 -15.03
CA ARG A 15 8.00 -6.03 -15.25
C ARG A 15 9.35 -6.34 -14.58
N PHE A 16 9.32 -6.98 -13.43
CA PHE A 16 10.52 -7.32 -12.66
C PHE A 16 10.33 -8.66 -11.93
N PRO A 17 10.59 -9.82 -12.61
CA PRO A 17 10.52 -11.13 -11.98
C PRO A 17 11.44 -11.25 -10.77
N ALA A 18 11.01 -11.97 -9.74
CA ALA A 18 11.73 -12.13 -8.47
C ALA A 18 12.00 -10.81 -7.70
N LYS A 19 11.30 -9.75 -8.02
CA LYS A 19 11.44 -8.42 -7.40
C LYS A 19 11.65 -8.43 -5.87
N PRO A 20 10.88 -9.19 -5.04
CA PRO A 20 11.07 -9.22 -3.59
C PRO A 20 12.43 -9.74 -3.15
N LEU A 21 13.07 -10.57 -3.97
CA LEU A 21 14.40 -11.15 -3.72
C LEU A 21 15.54 -10.34 -4.35
N ALA A 22 15.23 -9.27 -5.10
CA ALA A 22 16.25 -8.40 -5.69
C ALA A 22 17.11 -7.78 -4.57
N GLU A 23 18.40 -7.71 -4.83
CA GLU A 23 19.38 -7.26 -3.84
C GLU A 23 19.49 -5.74 -3.83
N LEU A 24 19.32 -5.17 -2.65
CA LEU A 24 19.48 -3.75 -2.36
C LEU A 24 20.52 -3.61 -1.22
N ARG A 25 21.70 -3.12 -1.52
CA ARG A 25 22.80 -2.98 -0.55
C ARG A 25 23.12 -4.26 0.22
N GLY A 26 23.21 -5.40 -0.47
CA GLY A 26 23.57 -6.69 0.15
C GLY A 26 22.46 -7.38 0.93
N LYS A 27 21.21 -6.85 0.86
CA LYS A 27 20.03 -7.41 1.53
C LYS A 27 18.86 -7.45 0.56
N CYS A 28 18.07 -8.54 0.54
CA CYS A 28 16.94 -8.62 -0.36
C CYS A 28 15.85 -7.55 -0.01
N MET A 29 15.21 -7.01 -1.04
CA MET A 29 14.29 -5.88 -0.94
C MET A 29 13.16 -6.13 0.06
N ILE A 30 12.57 -7.33 0.07
CA ILE A 30 11.49 -7.67 1.00
C ILE A 30 11.92 -7.54 2.47
N MET A 31 13.18 -7.80 2.78
CA MET A 31 13.70 -7.68 4.15
C MET A 31 14.00 -6.23 4.55
N TRP A 32 14.21 -5.33 3.57
CA TRP A 32 14.24 -3.88 3.86
C TRP A 32 12.88 -3.41 4.37
N VAL A 33 11.81 -3.83 3.69
CA VAL A 33 10.44 -3.51 4.11
C VAL A 33 10.12 -4.16 5.46
N TYR A 34 10.39 -5.47 5.59
CA TYR A 34 10.10 -6.21 6.82
C TYR A 34 10.77 -5.59 8.04
N ASP A 35 12.07 -5.30 7.95
CA ASP A 35 12.82 -4.75 9.08
C ASP A 35 12.39 -3.31 9.42
N ALA A 36 12.07 -2.49 8.42
CA ALA A 36 11.54 -1.14 8.66
C ALA A 36 10.20 -1.18 9.39
N VAL A 37 9.30 -2.09 9.00
CA VAL A 37 8.00 -2.28 9.64
C VAL A 37 8.17 -2.85 11.05
N ALA A 38 9.00 -3.86 11.23
CA ALA A 38 9.28 -4.48 12.55
C ALA A 38 9.93 -3.48 13.51
N ALA A 39 10.92 -2.71 13.03
CA ALA A 39 11.61 -1.69 13.84
C ALA A 39 10.68 -0.52 14.25
N SER A 40 9.54 -0.32 13.58
CA SER A 40 8.57 0.70 13.97
C SER A 40 7.98 0.48 15.36
N ALA A 41 7.94 -0.77 15.82
CA ALA A 41 7.32 -1.21 17.08
C ALA A 41 5.82 -0.83 17.20
N LEU A 42 5.13 -0.66 16.07
CA LEU A 42 3.71 -0.29 16.02
C LEU A 42 2.78 -1.51 15.98
N PHE A 43 3.33 -2.69 15.67
CA PHE A 43 2.58 -3.90 15.37
C PHE A 43 2.87 -5.01 16.38
N ASP A 44 1.85 -5.75 16.77
CA ASP A 44 1.98 -6.95 17.60
C ASP A 44 2.58 -8.13 16.82
N ARG A 45 2.39 -8.12 15.49
CA ARG A 45 2.97 -9.10 14.57
C ARG A 45 3.20 -8.47 13.20
N VAL A 46 4.31 -8.86 12.55
CA VAL A 46 4.65 -8.48 11.17
C VAL A 46 4.85 -9.76 10.38
N VAL A 47 4.15 -9.92 9.26
CA VAL A 47 4.18 -11.16 8.46
C VAL A 47 4.38 -10.83 6.98
N VAL A 48 5.33 -11.49 6.33
CA VAL A 48 5.40 -11.53 4.87
C VAL A 48 4.40 -12.57 4.36
N ALA A 49 3.56 -12.19 3.41
CA ALA A 49 2.56 -13.07 2.80
C ALA A 49 2.97 -13.41 1.36
N THR A 50 3.26 -14.66 1.06
CA THR A 50 3.76 -15.08 -0.26
C THR A 50 3.17 -16.40 -0.73
N ASP A 51 3.14 -16.62 -2.05
CA ASP A 51 2.76 -17.87 -2.71
C ASP A 51 3.98 -18.62 -3.28
N ASP A 52 5.19 -18.20 -2.93
CA ASP A 52 6.43 -18.74 -3.51
C ASP A 52 7.43 -19.20 -2.43
N GLU A 53 7.81 -20.46 -2.48
CA GLU A 53 8.72 -21.10 -1.51
C GLU A 53 10.12 -20.45 -1.46
N ARG A 54 10.57 -19.80 -2.55
CA ARG A 54 11.87 -19.11 -2.59
C ARG A 54 11.85 -17.87 -1.73
N ILE A 55 10.73 -17.13 -1.76
CA ILE A 55 10.52 -15.96 -0.89
C ILE A 55 10.36 -16.42 0.55
N GLU A 56 9.53 -17.46 0.79
CA GLU A 56 9.35 -18.03 2.12
C GLU A 56 10.69 -18.42 2.75
N ARG A 57 11.49 -19.22 2.02
CA ARG A 57 12.81 -19.67 2.50
C ARG A 57 13.72 -18.48 2.84
N LYS A 58 13.82 -17.50 1.93
CA LYS A 58 14.69 -16.36 2.12
C LYS A 58 14.29 -15.51 3.33
N VAL A 59 12.99 -15.27 3.54
CA VAL A 59 12.49 -14.53 4.70
C VAL A 59 12.79 -15.28 6.00
N ARG A 60 12.57 -16.61 6.05
CA ARG A 60 12.91 -17.44 7.23
C ARG A 60 14.42 -17.47 7.52
N GLU A 61 15.26 -17.59 6.50
CA GLU A 61 16.73 -17.54 6.63
C GLU A 61 17.20 -16.21 7.24
N CYS A 62 16.49 -15.12 6.95
CA CYS A 62 16.77 -13.80 7.51
C CYS A 62 16.08 -13.52 8.86
N GLY A 63 15.38 -14.52 9.45
CA GLY A 63 14.71 -14.39 10.75
C GLY A 63 13.36 -13.68 10.69
N GLY A 64 12.80 -13.45 9.49
CA GLY A 64 11.47 -12.85 9.32
C GLY A 64 10.34 -13.88 9.51
N ASP A 65 9.16 -13.37 9.93
CA ASP A 65 7.94 -14.18 9.98
C ASP A 65 7.26 -14.17 8.60
N VAL A 66 6.85 -15.33 8.12
CA VAL A 66 6.30 -15.52 6.78
C VAL A 66 5.20 -16.57 6.79
N MET A 67 4.13 -16.30 6.06
CA MET A 67 3.03 -17.24 5.86
C MET A 67 2.80 -17.47 4.35
N MET A 68 2.64 -18.75 4.00
CA MET A 68 2.24 -19.12 2.65
C MET A 68 0.76 -18.80 2.43
N THR A 69 0.47 -18.24 1.26
CA THR A 69 -0.88 -17.89 0.80
C THR A 69 -1.18 -18.49 -0.56
N SER A 70 -2.45 -18.54 -0.92
CA SER A 70 -2.88 -19.09 -2.21
C SER A 70 -2.30 -18.32 -3.39
N LYS A 71 -2.01 -19.05 -4.48
CA LYS A 71 -1.68 -18.47 -5.79
C LYS A 71 -2.87 -17.77 -6.44
N ASP A 72 -4.09 -18.08 -5.99
CA ASP A 72 -5.34 -17.50 -6.50
C ASP A 72 -5.58 -16.08 -5.97
N CYS A 73 -4.82 -15.62 -4.96
CA CYS A 73 -4.89 -14.24 -4.50
C CYS A 73 -4.48 -13.28 -5.63
N SER A 74 -5.44 -12.55 -6.18
CA SER A 74 -5.22 -11.63 -7.30
C SER A 74 -4.55 -10.31 -6.90
N CYS A 75 -4.67 -9.91 -5.61
CA CYS A 75 -4.16 -8.63 -5.09
C CYS A 75 -3.61 -8.77 -3.66
N GLY A 76 -2.93 -7.71 -3.19
CA GLY A 76 -2.37 -7.66 -1.84
C GLY A 76 -3.44 -7.73 -0.74
N THR A 77 -4.59 -7.11 -0.96
CA THR A 77 -5.72 -7.11 -0.01
C THR A 77 -6.23 -8.53 0.27
N GLN A 78 -6.38 -9.36 -0.77
CA GLN A 78 -6.78 -10.76 -0.59
C GLN A 78 -5.73 -11.58 0.17
N ARG A 79 -4.43 -11.31 -0.04
CA ARG A 79 -3.37 -11.97 0.75
C ARG A 79 -3.41 -11.56 2.22
N CYS A 80 -3.68 -10.30 2.50
CA CYS A 80 -3.86 -9.83 3.87
C CYS A 80 -5.03 -10.54 4.56
N ASP A 81 -6.14 -10.70 3.86
CA ASP A 81 -7.32 -11.41 4.36
C ASP A 81 -7.06 -12.90 4.64
N GLU A 82 -6.34 -13.58 3.73
CA GLU A 82 -5.99 -15.00 3.91
C GLU A 82 -5.07 -15.22 5.11
N VAL A 83 -4.09 -14.32 5.32
CA VAL A 83 -3.22 -14.32 6.52
C VAL A 83 -4.07 -14.13 7.77
N LEU A 84 -4.92 -13.09 7.79
CA LEU A 84 -5.80 -12.79 8.93
C LEU A 84 -6.69 -13.99 9.24
N ALA A 85 -7.39 -14.54 8.26
CA ALA A 85 -8.29 -15.69 8.45
C ALA A 85 -7.54 -16.96 8.92
N THR A 86 -6.28 -17.13 8.54
CA THR A 86 -5.45 -18.25 9.02
C THR A 86 -5.05 -18.08 10.48
N LEU A 87 -4.71 -16.85 10.88
CA LEU A 87 -4.39 -16.51 12.27
C LEU A 87 -5.60 -16.64 13.17
N GLU A 88 -6.78 -16.17 12.73
CA GLU A 88 -8.04 -16.32 13.48
C GLU A 88 -8.43 -17.78 13.72
N ARG A 89 -8.23 -18.65 12.72
CA ARG A 89 -8.42 -20.11 12.86
C ARG A 89 -7.46 -20.73 13.88
N ALA A 90 -6.29 -20.12 14.08
CA ALA A 90 -5.34 -20.50 15.11
C ALA A 90 -5.62 -19.86 16.49
N GLY A 91 -6.69 -19.05 16.62
CA GLY A 91 -7.07 -18.36 17.85
C GLY A 91 -6.35 -17.02 18.07
N GLU A 92 -5.67 -16.50 17.05
CA GLU A 92 -5.00 -15.20 17.10
C GLU A 92 -5.86 -14.13 16.43
N TYR A 93 -6.35 -13.16 17.19
CA TYR A 93 -7.22 -12.08 16.70
C TYR A 93 -6.52 -10.73 16.70
N TYR A 94 -6.79 -9.95 15.68
CA TYR A 94 -6.28 -8.61 15.49
C TYR A 94 -7.43 -7.65 15.19
N ASP A 95 -7.35 -6.42 15.70
CA ASP A 95 -8.37 -5.40 15.48
C ASP A 95 -8.11 -4.62 14.17
N LEU A 96 -6.84 -4.52 13.80
CA LEU A 96 -6.36 -3.72 12.67
C LEU A 96 -5.34 -4.50 11.85
N VAL A 97 -5.51 -4.48 10.53
CA VAL A 97 -4.56 -5.03 9.56
C VAL A 97 -4.01 -3.90 8.71
N VAL A 98 -2.67 -3.80 8.63
CA VAL A 98 -1.99 -2.85 7.75
C VAL A 98 -1.33 -3.61 6.60
N ASN A 99 -1.71 -3.27 5.38
CA ASN A 99 -1.18 -3.79 4.13
C ASN A 99 -0.02 -2.89 3.69
N VAL A 100 1.20 -3.35 3.91
CA VAL A 100 2.43 -2.63 3.53
C VAL A 100 2.96 -3.22 2.22
N GLN A 101 3.17 -2.38 1.22
CA GLN A 101 3.65 -2.84 -0.08
C GLN A 101 5.07 -3.41 0.04
N GLY A 102 5.26 -4.67 -0.41
CA GLY A 102 6.56 -5.36 -0.36
C GLY A 102 7.62 -4.81 -1.31
N ASP A 103 7.27 -3.80 -2.10
CA ASP A 103 8.14 -3.11 -3.06
C ASP A 103 8.46 -1.65 -2.67
N GLU A 104 8.16 -1.25 -1.42
CA GLU A 104 8.50 0.07 -0.88
C GLU A 104 9.60 -0.02 0.20
N PRO A 105 10.88 -0.28 -0.18
CA PRO A 105 11.95 -0.54 0.78
C PRO A 105 12.32 0.66 1.65
N LEU A 106 11.89 1.87 1.30
CA LEU A 106 12.14 3.10 2.03
C LEU A 106 10.94 3.58 2.86
N ILE A 107 9.97 2.69 3.12
CA ILE A 107 8.82 3.00 3.99
C ILE A 107 9.30 3.62 5.31
N LYS A 108 8.66 4.69 5.74
CA LYS A 108 9.00 5.40 6.97
C LYS A 108 8.05 5.04 8.11
N LYS A 109 8.59 5.01 9.33
CA LYS A 109 7.80 4.80 10.55
C LYS A 109 6.65 5.79 10.66
N GLU A 110 6.90 7.05 10.31
CA GLU A 110 5.93 8.13 10.36
C GLU A 110 4.73 7.89 9.42
N GLN A 111 4.94 7.25 8.26
CA GLN A 111 3.85 6.86 7.37
C GLN A 111 2.98 5.77 8.01
N LEU A 112 3.60 4.81 8.70
CA LEU A 112 2.89 3.78 9.46
C LEU A 112 2.10 4.40 10.64
N GLU A 113 2.71 5.34 11.37
CA GLU A 113 2.05 6.09 12.45
C GLU A 113 0.87 6.91 11.90
N ASP A 114 1.06 7.60 10.78
CA ASP A 114 0.03 8.42 10.14
C ASP A 114 -1.20 7.59 9.78
N VAL A 115 -1.04 6.45 9.11
CA VAL A 115 -2.17 5.61 8.69
C VAL A 115 -2.88 4.97 9.88
N VAL A 116 -2.13 4.53 10.90
CA VAL A 116 -2.69 3.92 12.12
C VAL A 116 -3.44 4.94 12.97
N SER A 117 -2.95 6.19 13.03
CA SER A 117 -3.58 7.26 13.82
C SER A 117 -5.01 7.58 13.39
N LEU A 118 -5.36 7.33 12.13
CA LEU A 118 -6.72 7.54 11.64
C LEU A 118 -7.78 6.67 12.34
N PHE A 119 -7.36 5.53 12.92
CA PHE A 119 -8.25 4.61 13.65
C PHE A 119 -8.55 5.04 15.11
N GLU A 120 -8.01 6.16 15.56
CA GLU A 120 -8.51 6.87 16.75
C GLU A 120 -9.95 7.34 16.53
N ASN A 121 -10.31 7.65 15.29
CA ASN A 121 -11.71 7.83 14.90
C ASN A 121 -12.38 6.45 14.76
N ARG A 122 -13.44 6.24 15.55
CA ARG A 122 -14.19 4.96 15.57
C ARG A 122 -14.90 4.66 14.25
N ASP A 123 -15.23 5.68 13.47
CA ASP A 123 -15.87 5.53 12.16
C ASP A 123 -14.88 5.12 11.06
N CYS A 124 -13.58 5.20 11.35
CA CYS A 124 -12.55 4.79 10.40
C CYS A 124 -12.53 3.27 10.27
N ARG A 125 -12.92 2.79 9.09
CA ARG A 125 -12.92 1.37 8.73
C ARG A 125 -11.81 1.01 7.75
N ILE A 126 -11.48 1.96 6.84
CA ILE A 126 -10.42 1.88 5.85
C ILE A 126 -9.64 3.17 5.89
N ALA A 127 -8.32 3.09 5.89
CA ALA A 127 -7.44 4.25 5.88
C ALA A 127 -6.32 4.10 4.84
N THR A 128 -5.89 5.24 4.29
CA THR A 128 -4.73 5.36 3.40
C THR A 128 -4.08 6.72 3.57
N LEU A 129 -3.01 6.98 2.80
CA LEU A 129 -2.28 8.24 2.82
C LEU A 129 -2.30 8.93 1.45
N ALA A 130 -2.05 10.22 1.47
CA ALA A 130 -1.81 11.02 0.28
C ALA A 130 -0.56 11.88 0.45
N LYS A 131 0.14 12.15 -0.64
CA LYS A 131 1.23 13.12 -0.65
C LYS A 131 0.94 14.22 -1.66
N ARG A 132 1.25 15.48 -1.29
CA ARG A 132 1.18 16.60 -2.23
C ARG A 132 2.09 16.37 -3.41
N ILE A 133 1.59 16.61 -4.61
CA ILE A 133 2.36 16.55 -5.84
C ILE A 133 3.11 17.88 -6.00
N GLU A 134 4.41 17.80 -6.24
CA GLU A 134 5.30 18.97 -6.33
C GLU A 134 5.90 19.15 -7.73
N CYS A 135 5.77 18.16 -8.63
CA CYS A 135 6.28 18.24 -9.99
C CYS A 135 5.22 17.87 -11.04
N ALA A 136 5.36 18.43 -12.22
CA ALA A 136 4.44 18.21 -13.34
C ALA A 136 4.52 16.76 -13.86
N GLU A 137 5.69 16.12 -13.77
CA GLU A 137 5.88 14.74 -14.17
C GLU A 137 4.93 13.81 -13.42
N ASP A 138 4.91 13.85 -12.08
CA ASP A 138 3.99 13.06 -11.25
C ASP A 138 2.53 13.42 -11.54
N LEU A 139 2.23 14.72 -11.71
CA LEU A 139 0.86 15.16 -11.93
C LEU A 139 0.26 14.57 -13.21
N PHE A 140 1.03 14.54 -14.29
CA PHE A 140 0.54 14.09 -15.59
C PHE A 140 0.83 12.63 -15.90
N SER A 141 1.61 11.93 -15.05
CA SER A 141 1.83 10.49 -15.19
C SER A 141 0.56 9.69 -14.85
N PRO A 142 0.10 8.79 -15.72
CA PRO A 142 -1.02 7.88 -15.41
C PRO A 142 -0.63 6.80 -14.38
N ASP A 143 0.66 6.57 -14.14
CA ASP A 143 1.13 5.62 -13.14
C ASP A 143 1.09 6.21 -11.72
N CYS A 144 1.17 7.53 -11.63
CA CYS A 144 0.95 8.26 -10.39
C CYS A 144 -0.57 8.47 -10.19
N VAL A 145 -1.17 7.74 -9.26
CA VAL A 145 -2.62 7.82 -8.98
C VAL A 145 -2.93 9.09 -8.21
N LYS A 146 -3.80 9.94 -8.75
CA LYS A 146 -4.28 11.15 -8.05
C LYS A 146 -5.45 10.83 -7.14
N VAL A 147 -5.59 11.61 -6.08
CA VAL A 147 -6.72 11.51 -5.15
C VAL A 147 -7.24 12.90 -4.79
N VAL A 148 -8.56 13.03 -4.77
CA VAL A 148 -9.26 14.18 -4.18
C VAL A 148 -9.97 13.74 -2.91
N PHE A 149 -9.91 14.57 -1.90
CA PHE A 149 -10.49 14.29 -0.59
C PHE A 149 -10.96 15.58 0.10
N ALA A 150 -11.89 15.44 1.02
CA ALA A 150 -12.37 16.52 1.89
C ALA A 150 -12.54 15.95 3.30
N GLU A 151 -12.25 16.75 4.33
CA GLU A 151 -12.41 16.38 5.75
C GLU A 151 -11.83 14.99 6.09
N ASN A 152 -10.63 14.69 5.56
CA ASN A 152 -9.95 13.40 5.73
C ASN A 152 -10.71 12.19 5.14
N ARG A 153 -11.60 12.40 4.16
CA ARG A 153 -12.33 11.34 3.45
C ARG A 153 -12.05 11.44 1.95
N ALA A 154 -11.61 10.34 1.37
CA ALA A 154 -11.41 10.27 -0.07
C ALA A 154 -12.75 10.40 -0.80
N ILE A 155 -12.75 11.23 -1.84
CA ILE A 155 -13.90 11.42 -2.74
C ILE A 155 -13.74 10.55 -3.98
N TYR A 156 -12.54 10.59 -4.60
CA TYR A 156 -12.26 9.79 -5.79
C TYR A 156 -10.76 9.62 -6.01
N PHE A 157 -10.38 8.50 -6.64
CA PHE A 157 -9.02 8.22 -7.10
C PHE A 157 -9.04 8.08 -8.62
N SER A 158 -8.03 8.64 -9.31
CA SER A 158 -7.93 8.55 -10.76
C SER A 158 -6.48 8.55 -11.25
N ARG A 159 -6.25 7.85 -12.36
CA ARG A 159 -5.02 7.99 -13.14
C ARG A 159 -4.97 9.29 -13.91
N SER A 160 -6.13 9.88 -14.22
CA SER A 160 -6.24 11.21 -14.80
C SER A 160 -5.91 12.30 -13.78
N VAL A 161 -5.59 13.50 -14.27
CA VAL A 161 -5.40 14.67 -13.40
C VAL A 161 -6.74 15.09 -12.81
N ILE A 162 -6.83 15.03 -11.49
CA ILE A 162 -7.95 15.53 -10.70
C ILE A 162 -7.44 16.38 -9.53
N PRO A 163 -8.14 17.51 -9.17
CA PRO A 163 -9.25 18.11 -9.90
C PRO A 163 -8.79 18.76 -11.23
N TYR A 164 -9.71 18.84 -12.19
CA TYR A 164 -9.49 19.62 -13.42
C TYR A 164 -9.59 21.12 -13.09
N LEU A 165 -8.65 21.92 -13.61
CA LEU A 165 -8.65 23.36 -13.42
C LEU A 165 -9.16 24.05 -14.69
N ARG A 166 -10.43 24.48 -14.65
CA ARG A 166 -11.06 25.16 -15.77
C ARG A 166 -10.41 26.53 -16.02
N GLY A 167 -9.96 26.75 -17.27
CA GLY A 167 -9.37 28.04 -17.68
C GLY A 167 -7.93 28.26 -17.20
N VAL A 168 -7.26 27.20 -16.74
CA VAL A 168 -5.84 27.22 -16.37
C VAL A 168 -5.07 26.35 -17.35
N GLU A 169 -3.95 26.83 -17.85
CA GLU A 169 -3.05 26.05 -18.70
C GLU A 169 -2.34 24.95 -17.88
N ARG A 170 -2.01 23.83 -18.54
CA ARG A 170 -1.46 22.64 -17.83
C ARG A 170 -0.19 22.95 -17.05
N GLU A 171 0.66 23.81 -17.61
CA GLU A 171 1.96 24.25 -17.02
C GLU A 171 1.78 24.98 -15.70
N ASP A 172 0.58 25.52 -15.47
CA ASP A 172 0.28 26.34 -14.31
C ASP A 172 -0.54 25.60 -13.23
N TYR A 173 -0.94 24.34 -13.45
CA TYR A 173 -1.80 23.60 -12.54
C TYR A 173 -1.27 23.60 -11.10
N LEU A 174 0.02 23.34 -10.89
CA LEU A 174 0.63 23.30 -9.55
C LEU A 174 0.75 24.68 -8.88
N LYS A 175 0.59 25.79 -9.64
CA LYS A 175 0.56 27.15 -9.08
C LYS A 175 -0.80 27.50 -8.51
N TYR A 176 -1.88 27.01 -9.11
CA TYR A 176 -3.26 27.42 -8.78
C TYR A 176 -4.00 26.44 -7.88
N ALA A 177 -3.58 25.17 -7.80
CA ALA A 177 -4.19 24.20 -6.90
C ALA A 177 -3.20 23.20 -6.32
N CYS A 178 -3.55 22.67 -5.14
CA CYS A 178 -2.85 21.53 -4.56
C CYS A 178 -3.43 20.25 -5.16
N HIS A 179 -2.57 19.46 -5.76
CA HIS A 179 -2.89 18.10 -6.21
C HIS A 179 -2.20 17.10 -5.28
N TYR A 180 -2.83 15.94 -5.10
CA TYR A 180 -2.32 14.89 -4.22
C TYR A 180 -2.22 13.57 -4.97
N LYS A 181 -1.11 12.86 -4.75
CA LYS A 181 -0.97 11.47 -5.14
C LYS A 181 -1.33 10.55 -3.99
N HIS A 182 -1.95 9.44 -4.33
CA HIS A 182 -2.25 8.37 -3.42
C HIS A 182 -0.98 7.60 -3.06
N ILE A 183 -0.82 7.26 -1.78
CA ILE A 183 0.22 6.35 -1.28
C ILE A 183 -0.41 4.98 -1.05
N GLY A 184 0.18 3.93 -1.62
CA GLY A 184 -0.36 2.56 -1.62
C GLY A 184 -0.36 1.83 -0.27
N LEU A 185 -0.17 2.53 0.83
CA LEU A 185 -0.25 2.02 2.19
C LEU A 185 -1.70 2.04 2.67
N TYR A 186 -2.23 0.88 3.07
CA TYR A 186 -3.60 0.77 3.55
C TYR A 186 -3.67 0.15 4.94
N ALA A 187 -4.67 0.56 5.70
CA ALA A 187 -5.05 -0.08 6.95
C ALA A 187 -6.56 -0.32 6.99
N TYR A 188 -6.97 -1.44 7.61
CA TYR A 188 -8.35 -1.88 7.65
C TYR A 188 -8.70 -2.38 9.04
N ARG A 189 -9.96 -2.15 9.49
CA ARG A 189 -10.53 -3.00 10.54
C ARG A 189 -10.61 -4.43 10.02
N SER A 190 -10.32 -5.41 10.87
CA SER A 190 -10.29 -6.83 10.46
C SER A 190 -11.60 -7.29 9.82
N GLU A 191 -12.74 -6.95 10.43
CA GLU A 191 -14.06 -7.22 9.88
C GLU A 191 -14.30 -6.57 8.51
N THR A 192 -13.76 -5.34 8.31
CA THR A 192 -13.87 -4.64 7.04
C THR A 192 -13.01 -5.28 5.96
N LEU A 193 -11.83 -5.78 6.31
CA LEU A 193 -10.98 -6.52 5.37
C LEU A 193 -11.72 -7.74 4.83
N HIS A 194 -12.35 -8.54 5.69
CA HIS A 194 -13.19 -9.68 5.29
C HIS A 194 -14.38 -9.28 4.40
N GLU A 195 -14.96 -8.10 4.64
CA GLU A 195 -16.06 -7.57 3.83
C GLU A 195 -15.59 -7.20 2.42
N ILE A 196 -14.52 -6.39 2.31
CA ILE A 196 -14.09 -5.79 1.03
C ILE A 196 -13.53 -6.81 0.04
N VAL A 197 -12.90 -7.90 0.51
CA VAL A 197 -12.37 -8.94 -0.39
C VAL A 197 -13.47 -9.76 -1.05
N ARG A 198 -14.69 -9.78 -0.50
CA ARG A 198 -15.86 -10.48 -1.06
C ARG A 198 -16.64 -9.63 -2.06
N LEU A 199 -16.32 -8.36 -2.19
CA LEU A 199 -17.02 -7.48 -3.12
C LEU A 199 -16.69 -7.85 -4.57
N PRO A 200 -17.69 -7.89 -5.47
CA PRO A 200 -17.45 -8.13 -6.88
C PRO A 200 -16.74 -6.96 -7.53
N LEU A 201 -15.99 -7.24 -8.59
CA LEU A 201 -15.34 -6.21 -9.41
C LEU A 201 -16.33 -5.15 -9.85
N SER A 202 -16.00 -3.89 -9.63
CA SER A 202 -16.85 -2.75 -9.92
C SER A 202 -16.53 -2.10 -11.29
N THR A 203 -17.40 -1.20 -11.72
CA THR A 203 -17.25 -0.52 -13.02
C THR A 203 -16.06 0.45 -13.00
N LEU A 204 -15.94 1.25 -11.97
CA LEU A 204 -14.84 2.23 -11.84
C LEU A 204 -13.50 1.54 -11.63
N GLU A 205 -13.47 0.47 -10.84
CA GLU A 205 -12.27 -0.34 -10.66
C GLU A 205 -11.74 -0.88 -12.00
N LYS A 206 -12.64 -1.43 -12.84
CA LYS A 206 -12.26 -1.94 -14.16
C LYS A 206 -11.75 -0.84 -15.08
N ALA A 207 -12.36 0.35 -15.03
CA ALA A 207 -11.99 1.47 -15.89
C ALA A 207 -10.61 2.05 -15.53
N GLU A 208 -10.36 2.26 -14.24
CA GLU A 208 -9.13 2.88 -13.73
C GLU A 208 -8.04 1.85 -13.34
N SER A 209 -8.40 0.56 -13.22
CA SER A 209 -7.55 -0.49 -12.63
C SER A 209 -7.07 -0.11 -11.22
N LEU A 210 -8.01 0.35 -10.39
CA LEU A 210 -7.80 0.81 -9.02
C LEU A 210 -8.78 0.12 -8.08
N GLU A 211 -8.28 -0.82 -7.26
CA GLU A 211 -9.09 -1.67 -6.37
C GLU A 211 -9.98 -0.86 -5.41
N GLN A 212 -9.46 0.24 -4.86
CA GLN A 212 -10.17 1.06 -3.88
C GLN A 212 -11.43 1.75 -4.41
N LEU A 213 -11.58 1.86 -5.72
CA LEU A 213 -12.80 2.38 -6.33
C LEU A 213 -13.98 1.44 -6.13
N ARG A 214 -13.77 0.13 -6.04
CA ARG A 214 -14.80 -0.86 -5.70
C ARG A 214 -15.42 -0.56 -4.34
N TRP A 215 -14.58 -0.18 -3.37
CA TRP A 215 -15.04 0.13 -2.03
C TRP A 215 -15.86 1.42 -2.01
N LEU A 216 -15.41 2.46 -2.71
CA LEU A 216 -16.17 3.71 -2.86
C LEU A 216 -17.51 3.50 -3.57
N GLU A 217 -17.56 2.70 -4.65
CA GLU A 217 -18.82 2.38 -5.35
C GLU A 217 -19.82 1.64 -4.46
N LYS A 218 -19.35 0.94 -3.42
CA LYS A 218 -20.20 0.28 -2.41
C LYS A 218 -20.56 1.17 -1.22
N GLY A 219 -20.19 2.45 -1.28
CA GLY A 219 -20.49 3.42 -0.24
C GLY A 219 -19.60 3.33 1.00
N LEU A 220 -18.49 2.57 0.94
CA LEU A 220 -17.52 2.53 2.02
C LEU A 220 -16.69 3.82 2.02
N CYS A 221 -16.49 4.39 3.21
CA CYS A 221 -15.67 5.56 3.37
C CYS A 221 -14.19 5.16 3.54
N ILE A 222 -13.30 5.77 2.76
CA ILE A 222 -11.86 5.63 2.92
C ILE A 222 -11.34 6.90 3.59
N PHE A 223 -10.82 6.75 4.81
CA PHE A 223 -10.14 7.86 5.49
C PHE A 223 -8.76 8.06 4.89
N ILE A 224 -8.34 9.32 4.78
CA ILE A 224 -7.08 9.70 4.16
C ILE A 224 -6.39 10.80 4.94
N LYS A 225 -5.08 10.69 5.11
CA LYS A 225 -4.25 11.70 5.77
C LYS A 225 -3.11 12.10 4.83
N PRO A 226 -2.88 13.41 4.64
CA PRO A 226 -1.66 13.87 3.98
C PRO A 226 -0.43 13.51 4.81
N THR A 227 0.61 13.00 4.12
CA THR A 227 1.93 12.77 4.71
C THR A 227 2.99 13.65 4.04
N ALA A 228 4.03 14.00 4.78
CA ALA A 228 5.18 14.73 4.26
C ALA A 228 6.19 13.79 3.54
N PHE A 229 6.10 12.48 3.79
CA PHE A 229 7.08 11.50 3.32
C PHE A 229 6.75 10.98 1.93
N GLU A 230 7.80 10.84 1.11
CA GLU A 230 7.71 10.26 -0.24
C GLU A 230 7.65 8.74 -0.14
N SER A 231 6.94 8.13 -1.09
CA SER A 231 6.92 6.69 -1.30
C SER A 231 7.73 6.35 -2.55
N PHE A 232 8.63 5.40 -2.42
CA PHE A 232 9.54 4.99 -3.49
C PHE A 232 9.31 3.52 -3.82
N GLY A 233 8.32 3.28 -4.68
CA GLY A 233 8.07 1.94 -5.21
C GLY A 233 9.16 1.50 -6.18
N VAL A 234 9.51 0.21 -6.13
CA VAL A 234 10.37 -0.44 -7.09
C VAL A 234 9.50 -1.27 -8.02
N ASP A 235 9.35 -0.84 -9.25
CA ASP A 235 8.60 -1.56 -10.27
C ASP A 235 9.46 -2.13 -11.38
N THR A 236 10.62 -1.53 -11.59
CA THR A 236 11.60 -1.88 -12.62
C THR A 236 13.01 -2.02 -12.03
N PRO A 237 13.96 -2.66 -12.74
CA PRO A 237 15.37 -2.65 -12.35
C PRO A 237 15.96 -1.24 -12.21
N GLU A 238 15.53 -0.30 -13.03
CA GLU A 238 15.97 1.09 -13.02
C GLU A 238 15.54 1.79 -11.73
N ASP A 239 14.34 1.48 -11.21
CA ASP A 239 13.88 1.98 -9.90
C ASP A 239 14.79 1.45 -8.77
N LEU A 240 15.17 0.17 -8.83
CA LEU A 240 16.07 -0.43 -7.85
C LEU A 240 17.44 0.27 -7.86
N GLU A 241 17.99 0.55 -9.03
CA GLU A 241 19.25 1.29 -9.17
C GLU A 241 19.13 2.72 -8.63
N ARG A 242 18.00 3.39 -8.87
CA ARG A 242 17.72 4.72 -8.31
C ARG A 242 17.74 4.69 -6.79
N ILE A 243 17.06 3.71 -6.17
CA ILE A 243 17.05 3.57 -4.71
C ILE A 243 18.43 3.21 -4.17
N ASN A 244 19.19 2.36 -4.85
CA ASN A 244 20.57 2.05 -4.47
C ASN A 244 21.43 3.32 -4.37
N ARG A 245 21.29 4.24 -5.33
CA ARG A 245 21.98 5.54 -5.30
C ARG A 245 21.53 6.46 -4.17
N MET A 246 20.24 6.42 -3.82
CA MET A 246 19.71 7.23 -2.71
C MET A 246 20.20 6.77 -1.33
N LEU A 247 20.67 5.54 -1.23
CA LEU A 247 21.22 4.94 -0.01
C LEU A 247 22.76 5.07 0.08
N GLU A 248 23.41 5.70 -0.92
CA GLU A 248 24.84 6.06 -0.89
C GLU A 248 25.12 7.23 0.02
#